data_2d5f2cc2bdc5a26833ec82042cdda21a
#
_entry.id   2d5f2cc2bdc5a26833ec82042cdda21a
#
_cell.length_a   1.000
_cell.length_b   1.000
_cell.length_c   1.000
_cell.angle_alpha   90.00
_cell.angle_beta   90.00
_cell.angle_gamma   90.00
#
_symmetry.space_group_name_H-M   'P 1'
#
loop_
_entity.id
_entity.type
_entity.pdbx_description
1 polymer ?
#
loop_
_entity_poly.entity_id
_entity_poly.type
_entity_poly.pdbx_seq_one_letter_code
_entity_poly.pdbx_strand_id
1 'polypeptide(L)'
;TAERTQLAEIVIDSAKSYRLLSIISAGAESTKAAVAHARHAERNGADGVMVNPPVTVQLDDEGLRQYYTAVIDAVGIPVVVQDASGYVGRSISIRLQAELLRTFGEQVYFKPEASPIGPRLSELREATDGAARVFEGTGGISLVDSHRRGIVGTMPGAEVCWAIQSLWEALEGGDDDRAYAISGPLSALISMQTSIDVFVAVEKHLLREQGVLEST
;
A
#
# COMPACT_ATOMS: atom_id res chain seq x y z
N THR A 1 2.62 19.86 -4.65
CA THR A 1 3.44 21.00 -4.21
C THR A 1 4.90 20.72 -4.48
N ALA A 2 5.77 21.74 -4.47
CA ALA A 2 7.22 21.59 -4.72
C ALA A 2 7.87 20.60 -3.74
N GLU A 3 7.53 20.65 -2.46
CA GLU A 3 8.07 19.74 -1.44
C GLU A 3 7.74 18.27 -1.74
N ARG A 4 6.50 17.97 -2.13
CA ARG A 4 6.10 16.61 -2.50
C ARG A 4 6.90 16.10 -3.71
N THR A 5 7.13 16.96 -4.69
CA THR A 5 7.93 16.65 -5.88
C THR A 5 9.38 16.35 -5.49
N GLN A 6 9.99 17.21 -4.68
CA GLN A 6 11.35 17.04 -4.18
C GLN A 6 11.50 15.77 -3.35
N LEU A 7 10.53 15.48 -2.47
CA LEU A 7 10.54 14.25 -1.67
C LEU A 7 10.48 13.00 -2.55
N ALA A 8 9.65 13.00 -3.59
CA ALA A 8 9.59 11.88 -4.53
C ALA A 8 10.93 11.64 -5.23
N GLU A 9 11.59 12.70 -5.67
CA GLU A 9 12.93 12.62 -6.30
C GLU A 9 13.97 12.05 -5.33
N ILE A 10 14.02 12.54 -4.09
CA ILE A 10 14.94 12.04 -3.06
C ILE A 10 14.72 10.54 -2.80
N VAL A 11 13.46 10.10 -2.67
CA VAL A 11 13.12 8.69 -2.43
C VAL A 11 13.55 7.82 -3.61
N ILE A 12 13.29 8.26 -4.84
CA ILE A 12 13.66 7.52 -6.06
C ILE A 12 15.18 7.37 -6.14
N ASP A 13 15.93 8.44 -5.94
CA ASP A 13 17.39 8.42 -6.02
C ASP A 13 18.01 7.57 -4.90
N SER A 14 17.46 7.68 -3.68
CA SER A 14 17.86 6.82 -2.57
C SER A 14 17.60 5.35 -2.86
N ALA A 15 16.40 4.99 -3.31
CA ALA A 15 16.05 3.61 -3.65
C ALA A 15 17.00 3.03 -4.69
N LYS A 16 17.29 3.77 -5.76
CA LYS A 16 18.27 3.38 -6.78
C LYS A 16 19.65 3.12 -6.21
N SER A 17 20.13 3.98 -5.31
CA SER A 17 21.47 3.84 -4.72
C SER A 17 21.61 2.56 -3.87
N TYR A 18 20.52 2.10 -3.27
CA TYR A 18 20.46 0.85 -2.50
C TYR A 18 19.92 -0.36 -3.30
N ARG A 19 19.67 -0.20 -4.61
CA ARG A 19 19.07 -1.23 -5.48
C ARG A 19 17.70 -1.71 -4.97
N LEU A 20 16.93 -0.80 -4.44
CA LEU A 20 15.55 -1.02 -3.99
C LEU A 20 14.58 -0.50 -5.06
N LEU A 21 13.39 -1.09 -5.10
CA LEU A 21 12.29 -0.58 -5.90
C LEU A 21 11.62 0.60 -5.18
N SER A 22 11.20 1.60 -5.95
CA SER A 22 10.50 2.77 -5.45
C SER A 22 9.05 2.80 -5.93
N ILE A 23 8.10 2.88 -5.00
CA ILE A 23 6.67 3.07 -5.28
C ILE A 23 6.27 4.42 -4.68
N ILE A 24 5.95 5.38 -5.55
CA ILE A 24 5.69 6.76 -5.15
C ILE A 24 4.17 7.00 -5.04
N SER A 25 3.74 7.57 -3.91
CA SER A 25 2.34 7.97 -3.74
C SER A 25 1.95 9.06 -4.74
N ALA A 26 0.96 8.78 -5.59
CA ALA A 26 0.45 9.71 -6.61
C ALA A 26 -1.00 10.14 -6.40
N GLY A 27 -1.71 9.56 -5.43
CA GLY A 27 -3.11 9.91 -5.12
C GLY A 27 -3.29 11.40 -4.80
N ALA A 28 -4.43 11.97 -5.23
CA ALA A 28 -4.79 13.37 -5.02
C ALA A 28 -6.30 13.58 -5.10
N GLU A 29 -6.78 14.74 -4.61
CA GLU A 29 -8.20 15.12 -4.63
C GLU A 29 -8.78 15.38 -6.03
N SER A 30 -7.92 15.55 -7.04
CA SER A 30 -8.37 15.67 -8.42
C SER A 30 -7.60 14.72 -9.35
N THR A 31 -8.29 14.17 -10.32
CA THR A 31 -7.71 13.30 -11.36
C THR A 31 -6.51 13.98 -12.06
N LYS A 32 -6.65 15.28 -12.39
CA LYS A 32 -5.56 16.04 -13.03
C LYS A 32 -4.29 16.08 -12.16
N ALA A 33 -4.43 16.26 -10.85
CA ALA A 33 -3.29 16.30 -9.93
C ALA A 33 -2.69 14.90 -9.76
N ALA A 34 -3.51 13.85 -9.62
CA ALA A 34 -3.05 12.47 -9.52
C ALA A 34 -2.25 12.05 -10.78
N VAL A 35 -2.78 12.33 -11.97
CA VAL A 35 -2.08 12.11 -13.25
C VAL A 35 -0.74 12.87 -13.30
N ALA A 36 -0.71 14.13 -12.86
CA ALA A 36 0.51 14.92 -12.85
C ALA A 36 1.58 14.33 -11.92
N HIS A 37 1.18 13.85 -10.74
CA HIS A 37 2.07 13.19 -9.79
C HIS A 37 2.57 11.84 -10.30
N ALA A 38 1.71 11.03 -10.90
CA ALA A 38 2.08 9.74 -11.49
C ALA A 38 3.12 9.92 -12.62
N ARG A 39 2.85 10.82 -13.54
CA ARG A 39 3.79 11.16 -14.63
C ARG A 39 5.11 11.73 -14.11
N HIS A 40 5.07 12.51 -13.04
CA HIS A 40 6.29 13.03 -12.43
C HIS A 40 7.14 11.89 -11.87
N ALA A 41 6.54 10.97 -11.10
CA ALA A 41 7.22 9.81 -10.55
C ALA A 41 7.85 8.95 -11.65
N GLU A 42 7.11 8.62 -12.71
CA GLU A 42 7.60 7.84 -13.84
C GLU A 42 8.78 8.51 -14.53
N ARG A 43 8.68 9.83 -14.86
CA ARG A 43 9.78 10.57 -15.51
C ARG A 43 11.06 10.61 -14.71
N ASN A 44 10.98 10.54 -13.38
CA ASN A 44 12.14 10.48 -12.48
C ASN A 44 12.61 9.04 -12.23
N GLY A 45 11.93 8.05 -12.82
CA GLY A 45 12.33 6.64 -12.81
C GLY A 45 11.89 5.88 -11.58
N ALA A 46 10.71 6.20 -11.04
CA ALA A 46 10.02 5.33 -10.08
C ALA A 46 9.64 4.00 -10.74
N ASP A 47 9.69 2.91 -9.97
CA ASP A 47 9.32 1.58 -10.43
C ASP A 47 7.81 1.34 -10.41
N GLY A 48 7.07 2.15 -9.65
CA GLY A 48 5.62 2.13 -9.59
C GLY A 48 5.04 3.35 -8.90
N VAL A 49 3.72 3.49 -8.97
CA VAL A 49 2.98 4.50 -8.21
C VAL A 49 1.89 3.85 -7.38
N MET A 50 1.64 4.41 -6.20
CA MET A 50 0.48 4.03 -5.37
C MET A 50 -0.54 5.15 -5.39
N VAL A 51 -1.80 4.81 -5.59
CA VAL A 51 -2.88 5.76 -5.81
C VAL A 51 -4.05 5.45 -4.87
N ASN A 52 -4.25 6.31 -3.87
CA ASN A 52 -5.49 6.33 -3.09
C ASN A 52 -6.56 7.20 -3.81
N PRO A 53 -7.85 6.92 -3.59
CA PRO A 53 -8.90 7.76 -4.14
C PRO A 53 -8.93 9.14 -3.46
N PRO A 54 -9.65 10.13 -4.02
CA PRO A 54 -9.98 11.35 -3.32
C PRO A 54 -10.61 11.07 -1.95
N VAL A 55 -10.19 11.77 -0.91
CA VAL A 55 -10.67 11.53 0.47
C VAL A 55 -11.74 12.52 0.91
N THR A 56 -11.71 13.75 0.38
CA THR A 56 -12.68 14.79 0.71
C THR A 56 -13.95 14.71 -0.14
N VAL A 57 -13.87 14.11 -1.33
CA VAL A 57 -15.01 13.90 -2.24
C VAL A 57 -15.25 12.41 -2.38
N GLN A 58 -16.40 11.94 -1.90
CA GLN A 58 -16.79 10.54 -2.05
C GLN A 58 -17.28 10.29 -3.48
N LEU A 59 -16.46 9.60 -4.27
CA LEU A 59 -16.82 9.13 -5.59
C LEU A 59 -17.59 7.81 -5.49
N ASP A 60 -18.55 7.60 -6.38
CA ASP A 60 -19.14 6.28 -6.63
C ASP A 60 -18.19 5.39 -7.46
N ASP A 61 -18.57 4.14 -7.72
CA ASP A 61 -17.75 3.21 -8.50
C ASP A 61 -17.44 3.74 -9.91
N GLU A 62 -18.36 4.50 -10.52
CA GLU A 62 -18.15 5.11 -11.83
C GLU A 62 -17.07 6.20 -11.77
N GLY A 63 -17.20 7.10 -10.82
CA GLY A 63 -16.20 8.16 -10.58
C GLY A 63 -14.83 7.60 -10.22
N LEU A 64 -14.78 6.54 -9.37
CA LEU A 64 -13.54 5.83 -9.04
C LEU A 64 -12.93 5.16 -10.26
N ARG A 65 -13.74 4.50 -11.10
CA ARG A 65 -13.28 3.90 -12.36
C ARG A 65 -12.64 4.94 -13.27
N GLN A 66 -13.31 6.06 -13.49
CA GLN A 66 -12.76 7.15 -14.31
C GLN A 66 -11.45 7.70 -13.73
N TYR A 67 -11.38 7.88 -12.42
CA TYR A 67 -10.19 8.36 -11.73
C TYR A 67 -9.01 7.42 -11.91
N TYR A 68 -9.18 6.11 -11.62
CA TYR A 68 -8.10 5.13 -11.75
C TYR A 68 -7.71 4.88 -13.20
N THR A 69 -8.66 4.76 -14.11
CA THR A 69 -8.39 4.62 -15.55
C THR A 69 -7.53 5.77 -16.06
N ALA A 70 -7.86 7.01 -15.71
CA ALA A 70 -7.09 8.17 -16.16
C ALA A 70 -5.65 8.17 -15.62
N VAL A 71 -5.41 7.66 -14.42
CA VAL A 71 -4.05 7.56 -13.86
C VAL A 71 -3.29 6.40 -14.49
N ILE A 72 -3.91 5.24 -14.64
CA ILE A 72 -3.27 4.04 -15.22
C ILE A 72 -2.89 4.30 -16.68
N ASP A 73 -3.80 4.86 -17.48
CA ASP A 73 -3.53 5.24 -18.88
C ASP A 73 -2.44 6.31 -19.04
N ALA A 74 -2.17 7.06 -17.98
CA ALA A 74 -1.21 8.16 -18.05
C ALA A 74 0.25 7.74 -17.91
N VAL A 75 0.53 6.51 -17.45
CA VAL A 75 1.87 5.98 -17.15
C VAL A 75 2.03 4.55 -17.67
N GLY A 76 3.26 4.16 -17.97
CA GLY A 76 3.61 2.78 -18.35
C GLY A 76 4.10 1.90 -17.20
N ILE A 77 4.30 2.49 -16.01
CA ILE A 77 4.75 1.77 -14.83
C ILE A 77 3.57 1.18 -14.03
N PRO A 78 3.80 0.17 -13.18
CA PRO A 78 2.79 -0.41 -12.31
C PRO A 78 2.06 0.61 -11.43
N VAL A 79 0.75 0.41 -11.27
CA VAL A 79 -0.12 1.23 -10.41
C VAL A 79 -0.71 0.37 -9.30
N VAL A 80 -0.40 0.72 -8.06
CA VAL A 80 -1.01 0.11 -6.88
C VAL A 80 -2.28 0.88 -6.52
N VAL A 81 -3.44 0.28 -6.74
CA VAL A 81 -4.75 0.81 -6.35
C VAL A 81 -4.92 0.60 -4.84
N GLN A 82 -4.83 1.69 -4.09
CA GLN A 82 -4.96 1.66 -2.64
C GLN A 82 -6.40 1.90 -2.22
N ASP A 83 -6.96 0.99 -1.42
CA ASP A 83 -8.21 1.19 -0.70
C ASP A 83 -7.89 1.64 0.73
N ALA A 84 -7.81 2.94 0.93
CA ALA A 84 -7.47 3.55 2.23
C ALA A 84 -8.67 3.66 3.19
N SER A 85 -9.77 2.96 2.93
CA SER A 85 -11.03 3.09 3.70
C SER A 85 -10.93 2.59 5.15
N GLY A 86 -9.86 1.91 5.53
CA GLY A 86 -9.54 1.65 6.93
C GLY A 86 -9.27 2.92 7.73
N TYR A 87 -8.88 4.00 7.06
CA TYR A 87 -8.53 5.29 7.67
C TYR A 87 -9.41 6.43 7.17
N VAL A 88 -9.67 6.49 5.87
CA VAL A 88 -10.37 7.60 5.22
C VAL A 88 -11.16 7.14 3.99
N GLY A 89 -12.30 7.80 3.74
CA GLY A 89 -13.06 7.61 2.51
C GLY A 89 -13.97 6.37 2.50
N ARG A 90 -14.27 5.89 1.32
CA ARG A 90 -15.14 4.75 1.04
C ARG A 90 -14.34 3.60 0.46
N SER A 91 -14.70 2.37 0.83
CA SER A 91 -14.06 1.17 0.26
C SER A 91 -14.34 1.03 -1.23
N ILE A 92 -13.32 0.59 -1.95
CA ILE A 92 -13.42 0.24 -3.38
C ILE A 92 -14.12 -1.11 -3.48
N SER A 93 -15.16 -1.20 -4.32
CA SER A 93 -15.86 -2.46 -4.50
C SER A 93 -14.96 -3.53 -5.13
N ILE A 94 -15.17 -4.80 -4.73
CA ILE A 94 -14.45 -5.94 -5.35
C ILE A 94 -14.72 -6.00 -6.85
N ARG A 95 -15.97 -5.69 -7.28
CA ARG A 95 -16.34 -5.61 -8.69
C ARG A 95 -15.46 -4.62 -9.45
N LEU A 96 -15.25 -3.42 -8.93
CA LEU A 96 -14.40 -2.41 -9.59
C LEU A 96 -12.93 -2.84 -9.62
N GLN A 97 -12.41 -3.43 -8.54
CA GLN A 97 -11.04 -3.96 -8.52
C GLN A 97 -10.85 -5.05 -9.58
N ALA A 98 -11.78 -6.00 -9.68
CA ALA A 98 -11.74 -7.04 -10.70
C ALA A 98 -11.88 -6.48 -12.12
N GLU A 99 -12.68 -5.43 -12.31
CA GLU A 99 -12.83 -4.72 -13.60
C GLU A 99 -11.53 -4.03 -14.01
N LEU A 100 -10.87 -3.32 -13.11
CA LEU A 100 -9.57 -2.69 -13.35
C LEU A 100 -8.51 -3.73 -13.74
N LEU A 101 -8.44 -4.85 -13.01
CA LEU A 101 -7.51 -5.93 -13.34
C LEU A 101 -7.77 -6.52 -14.73
N ARG A 102 -9.03 -6.77 -15.09
CA ARG A 102 -9.38 -7.28 -16.42
C ARG A 102 -9.02 -6.32 -17.55
N THR A 103 -9.13 -5.01 -17.29
CA THR A 103 -8.85 -3.97 -18.28
C THR A 103 -7.36 -3.74 -18.47
N PHE A 104 -6.59 -3.70 -17.37
CA PHE A 104 -5.19 -3.25 -17.38
C PHE A 104 -4.18 -4.37 -17.05
N GLY A 105 -4.66 -5.55 -16.67
CA GLY A 105 -3.83 -6.74 -16.48
C GLY A 105 -2.68 -6.52 -15.50
N GLU A 106 -1.47 -6.83 -15.96
CA GLU A 106 -0.26 -6.81 -15.13
C GLU A 106 0.18 -5.44 -14.64
N GLN A 107 -0.37 -4.36 -15.19
CA GLN A 107 -0.06 -3.01 -14.74
C GLN A 107 -0.70 -2.69 -13.38
N VAL A 108 -1.72 -3.45 -12.94
CA VAL A 108 -2.48 -3.16 -11.72
C VAL A 108 -2.14 -4.10 -10.59
N TYR A 109 -1.87 -3.50 -9.43
CA TYR A 109 -1.76 -4.14 -8.13
C TYR A 109 -2.78 -3.53 -7.17
N PHE A 110 -3.03 -4.19 -6.05
CA PHE A 110 -3.97 -3.71 -5.04
C PHE A 110 -3.33 -3.63 -3.67
N LYS A 111 -3.73 -2.62 -2.89
CA LYS A 111 -3.43 -2.50 -1.47
C LYS A 111 -4.71 -2.23 -0.70
N PRO A 112 -5.47 -3.31 -0.35
CA PRO A 112 -6.70 -3.16 0.41
C PRO A 112 -6.40 -2.91 1.89
N GLU A 113 -7.09 -1.94 2.47
CA GLU A 113 -7.08 -1.63 3.91
C GLU A 113 -8.52 -1.63 4.48
N ALA A 114 -9.50 -1.98 3.64
CA ALA A 114 -10.89 -2.08 4.05
C ALA A 114 -11.14 -3.29 4.95
N SER A 115 -11.80 -3.05 6.07
CA SER A 115 -12.20 -4.11 7.01
C SER A 115 -13.53 -4.76 6.61
N PRO A 116 -13.71 -6.07 6.84
CA PRO A 116 -12.72 -7.05 7.32
C PRO A 116 -11.78 -7.50 6.19
N ILE A 117 -10.47 -7.44 6.43
CA ILE A 117 -9.48 -7.66 5.35
C ILE A 117 -9.51 -9.09 4.80
N GLY A 118 -9.51 -10.12 5.65
CA GLY A 118 -9.44 -11.51 5.21
C GLY A 118 -10.58 -11.93 4.26
N PRO A 119 -11.86 -11.72 4.60
CA PRO A 119 -12.98 -11.99 3.68
C PRO A 119 -12.85 -11.24 2.35
N ARG A 120 -12.48 -9.95 2.38
CA ARG A 120 -12.31 -9.14 1.16
C ARG A 120 -11.17 -9.64 0.27
N LEU A 121 -10.08 -10.12 0.85
CA LEU A 121 -9.00 -10.78 0.09
C LEU A 121 -9.50 -12.04 -0.60
N SER A 122 -10.29 -12.86 0.08
CA SER A 122 -10.87 -14.07 -0.51
C SER A 122 -11.85 -13.74 -1.64
N GLU A 123 -12.72 -12.74 -1.44
CA GLU A 123 -13.66 -12.27 -2.47
C GLU A 123 -12.92 -11.73 -3.70
N LEU A 124 -11.86 -10.94 -3.51
CA LEU A 124 -11.06 -10.42 -4.63
C LEU A 124 -10.35 -11.55 -5.38
N ARG A 125 -9.78 -12.51 -4.63
CA ARG A 125 -9.15 -13.68 -5.23
C ARG A 125 -10.14 -14.50 -6.07
N GLU A 126 -11.33 -14.75 -5.55
CA GLU A 126 -12.40 -15.46 -6.26
C GLU A 126 -12.85 -14.68 -7.51
N ALA A 127 -13.13 -13.37 -7.38
CA ALA A 127 -13.59 -12.52 -8.48
C ALA A 127 -12.56 -12.33 -9.60
N THR A 128 -11.30 -12.72 -9.38
CA THR A 128 -10.19 -12.57 -10.32
C THR A 128 -9.50 -13.90 -10.65
N ASP A 129 -10.11 -15.03 -10.30
CA ASP A 129 -9.52 -16.38 -10.51
C ASP A 129 -8.08 -16.47 -9.96
N GLY A 130 -7.79 -15.77 -8.87
CA GLY A 130 -6.46 -15.73 -8.25
C GLY A 130 -5.43 -14.82 -8.93
N ALA A 131 -5.80 -14.11 -9.98
CA ALA A 131 -4.87 -13.26 -10.75
C ALA A 131 -4.52 -11.93 -10.04
N ALA A 132 -5.30 -11.49 -9.04
CA ALA A 132 -5.05 -10.25 -8.33
C ALA A 132 -3.73 -10.32 -7.55
N ARG A 133 -2.84 -9.36 -7.79
CA ARG A 133 -1.59 -9.17 -7.05
C ARG A 133 -1.82 -8.14 -5.95
N VAL A 134 -1.72 -8.57 -4.71
CA VAL A 134 -2.12 -7.78 -3.55
C VAL A 134 -0.95 -7.58 -2.60
N PHE A 135 -0.71 -6.31 -2.22
CA PHE A 135 0.12 -5.93 -1.08
C PHE A 135 -0.78 -5.71 0.14
N GLU A 136 -0.47 -6.38 1.23
CA GLU A 136 -1.17 -6.20 2.50
C GLU A 136 -0.88 -4.81 3.08
N GLY A 137 -1.88 -4.13 3.63
CA GLY A 137 -1.79 -2.74 4.09
C GLY A 137 -2.16 -2.51 5.56
N THR A 138 -2.31 -3.59 6.37
CA THR A 138 -2.73 -3.45 7.79
C THR A 138 -1.58 -3.25 8.78
N GLY A 139 -0.38 -2.91 8.29
CA GLY A 139 0.81 -2.75 9.13
C GLY A 139 1.37 -4.07 9.67
N GLY A 140 0.84 -5.21 9.23
CA GLY A 140 1.27 -6.54 9.64
C GLY A 140 0.35 -7.25 10.62
N ILE A 141 -0.67 -6.57 11.17
CA ILE A 141 -1.61 -7.20 12.13
C ILE A 141 -2.35 -8.40 11.52
N SER A 142 -2.63 -8.37 10.23
CA SER A 142 -3.31 -9.45 9.51
C SER A 142 -2.36 -10.26 8.61
N LEU A 143 -1.05 -10.03 8.68
CA LEU A 143 -0.10 -10.55 7.69
C LEU A 143 -0.09 -12.07 7.60
N VAL A 144 -0.16 -12.78 8.72
CA VAL A 144 -0.18 -14.26 8.75
C VAL A 144 -1.40 -14.81 7.99
N ASP A 145 -2.60 -14.28 8.24
CA ASP A 145 -3.81 -14.69 7.53
C ASP A 145 -3.80 -14.27 6.07
N SER A 146 -3.35 -13.05 5.79
CA SER A 146 -3.26 -12.50 4.43
C SER A 146 -2.26 -13.27 3.57
N HIS A 147 -1.11 -13.65 4.13
CA HIS A 147 -0.11 -14.48 3.44
C HIS A 147 -0.71 -15.84 3.01
N ARG A 148 -1.42 -16.51 3.92
CA ARG A 148 -2.11 -17.78 3.64
C ARG A 148 -3.21 -17.66 2.57
N ARG A 149 -3.68 -16.43 2.31
CA ARG A 149 -4.64 -16.13 1.21
C ARG A 149 -3.96 -15.78 -0.11
N GLY A 150 -2.61 -15.81 -0.16
CA GLY A 150 -1.84 -15.68 -1.39
C GLY A 150 -1.58 -14.24 -1.83
N ILE A 151 -1.35 -13.33 -0.89
CA ILE A 151 -0.82 -12.00 -1.21
C ILE A 151 0.61 -12.10 -1.76
N VAL A 152 1.06 -11.06 -2.47
CA VAL A 152 2.40 -11.04 -3.09
C VAL A 152 3.41 -10.20 -2.31
N GLY A 153 2.98 -9.54 -1.23
CA GLY A 153 3.84 -8.72 -0.39
C GLY A 153 3.04 -7.90 0.62
N THR A 154 3.72 -7.03 1.34
CA THR A 154 3.11 -6.10 2.30
C THR A 154 3.81 -4.74 2.26
N MET A 155 3.09 -3.69 2.66
CA MET A 155 3.60 -2.32 2.73
C MET A 155 3.34 -1.75 4.14
N PRO A 156 4.19 -2.09 5.12
CA PRO A 156 4.06 -1.62 6.50
C PRO A 156 4.57 -0.19 6.69
N GLY A 157 4.43 0.33 7.91
CA GLY A 157 5.17 1.51 8.36
C GLY A 157 6.67 1.23 8.42
N ALA A 158 7.47 2.28 8.27
CA ALA A 158 8.93 2.16 8.22
C ALA A 158 9.53 1.65 9.54
N GLU A 159 8.90 1.98 10.67
CA GLU A 159 9.34 1.65 12.03
C GLU A 159 9.37 0.15 12.34
N VAL A 160 8.62 -0.65 11.58
CA VAL A 160 8.50 -2.12 11.79
C VAL A 160 8.96 -2.95 10.59
N CYS A 161 9.51 -2.35 9.54
CA CYS A 161 9.85 -3.06 8.30
C CYS A 161 10.80 -4.25 8.54
N TRP A 162 11.75 -4.15 9.46
CA TRP A 162 12.67 -5.23 9.84
C TRP A 162 11.95 -6.43 10.49
N ALA A 163 10.95 -6.17 11.34
CA ALA A 163 10.14 -7.23 11.96
C ALA A 163 9.21 -7.89 10.94
N ILE A 164 8.62 -7.09 10.07
CA ILE A 164 7.78 -7.56 8.97
C ILE A 164 8.58 -8.44 7.99
N GLN A 165 9.80 -8.05 7.64
CA GLN A 165 10.68 -8.88 6.81
C GLN A 165 10.93 -10.24 7.48
N SER A 166 11.30 -10.24 8.77
CA SER A 166 11.53 -11.49 9.51
C SER A 166 10.27 -12.36 9.60
N LEU A 167 9.09 -11.75 9.74
CA LEU A 167 7.82 -12.45 9.72
C LEU A 167 7.53 -13.05 8.33
N TRP A 168 7.74 -12.28 7.27
CA TRP A 168 7.57 -12.75 5.90
C TRP A 168 8.47 -13.95 5.59
N GLU A 169 9.76 -13.87 5.96
CA GLU A 169 10.71 -14.96 5.80
C GLU A 169 10.29 -16.24 6.55
N ALA A 170 9.76 -16.09 7.76
CA ALA A 170 9.23 -17.22 8.52
C ALA A 170 8.02 -17.88 7.84
N LEU A 171 7.10 -17.06 7.30
CA LEU A 171 5.93 -17.53 6.57
C LEU A 171 6.30 -18.24 5.26
N GLU A 172 7.22 -17.68 4.48
CA GLU A 172 7.72 -18.31 3.25
C GLU A 172 8.47 -19.62 3.54
N GLY A 173 9.16 -19.68 4.68
CA GLY A 173 9.87 -20.89 5.13
C GLY A 173 8.96 -21.94 5.78
N GLY A 174 7.67 -21.64 6.02
CA GLY A 174 6.75 -22.53 6.73
C GLY A 174 7.06 -22.70 8.23
N ASP A 175 7.81 -21.77 8.82
CA ASP A 175 8.14 -21.76 10.25
C ASP A 175 7.04 -21.04 11.05
N ASP A 176 5.96 -21.76 11.30
CA ASP A 176 4.78 -21.22 12.01
C ASP A 176 5.13 -20.78 13.43
N ASP A 177 6.00 -21.47 14.16
CA ASP A 177 6.39 -21.10 15.52
C ASP A 177 7.10 -19.75 15.55
N ARG A 178 8.06 -19.54 14.65
CA ARG A 178 8.74 -18.25 14.48
C ARG A 178 7.77 -17.17 14.01
N ALA A 179 6.89 -17.48 13.06
CA ALA A 179 5.90 -16.53 12.56
C ALA A 179 4.98 -16.04 13.68
N TYR A 180 4.47 -16.93 14.52
CA TYR A 180 3.63 -16.53 15.65
C TYR A 180 4.42 -15.82 16.76
N ALA A 181 5.66 -16.19 17.03
CA ALA A 181 6.51 -15.49 17.99
C ALA A 181 6.77 -14.03 17.60
N ILE A 182 6.87 -13.73 16.29
CA ILE A 182 7.03 -12.36 15.80
C ILE A 182 5.68 -11.64 15.70
N SER A 183 4.66 -12.28 15.13
CA SER A 183 3.37 -11.63 14.88
C SER A 183 2.61 -11.23 16.14
N GLY A 184 2.76 -11.97 17.24
CA GLY A 184 2.09 -11.67 18.50
C GLY A 184 2.44 -10.28 19.05
N PRO A 185 3.71 -10.00 19.39
CA PRO A 185 4.15 -8.68 19.85
C PRO A 185 3.91 -7.57 18.81
N LEU A 186 4.14 -7.86 17.52
CA LEU A 186 3.89 -6.91 16.44
C LEU A 186 2.41 -6.50 16.39
N SER A 187 1.49 -7.47 16.45
CA SER A 187 0.05 -7.20 16.45
C SER A 187 -0.38 -6.38 17.66
N ALA A 188 0.21 -6.62 18.85
CA ALA A 188 -0.05 -5.83 20.03
C ALA A 188 0.37 -4.36 19.83
N LEU A 189 1.55 -4.12 19.24
CA LEU A 189 2.03 -2.78 18.92
C LEU A 189 1.12 -2.08 17.90
N ILE A 190 0.82 -2.73 16.78
CA ILE A 190 0.00 -2.15 15.70
C ILE A 190 -1.44 -1.87 16.18
N SER A 191 -2.00 -2.72 17.04
CA SER A 191 -3.35 -2.50 17.59
C SER A 191 -3.49 -1.25 18.45
N MET A 192 -2.39 -0.69 18.94
CA MET A 192 -2.40 0.59 19.66
C MET A 192 -2.49 1.80 18.71
N GLN A 193 -2.23 1.63 17.43
CA GLN A 193 -2.28 2.68 16.41
C GLN A 193 -3.73 2.91 15.93
N THR A 194 -4.57 3.44 16.83
CA THR A 194 -6.04 3.53 16.63
C THR A 194 -6.48 4.69 15.74
N SER A 195 -5.58 5.57 15.35
CA SER A 195 -5.83 6.69 14.43
C SER A 195 -4.56 7.05 13.66
N ILE A 196 -4.69 7.86 12.60
CA ILE A 196 -3.53 8.35 11.84
C ILE A 196 -2.58 9.15 12.75
N ASP A 197 -3.09 9.98 13.65
CA ASP A 197 -2.25 10.77 14.55
C ASP A 197 -1.46 9.87 15.51
N VAL A 198 -2.10 8.83 16.06
CA VAL A 198 -1.41 7.85 16.92
C VAL A 198 -0.42 7.03 16.12
N PHE A 199 -0.76 6.60 14.91
CA PHE A 199 0.17 5.92 14.00
C PHE A 199 1.43 6.75 13.78
N VAL A 200 1.28 8.02 13.35
CA VAL A 200 2.42 8.92 13.10
C VAL A 200 3.26 9.16 14.37
N ALA A 201 2.61 9.31 15.53
CA ALA A 201 3.32 9.50 16.80
C ALA A 201 4.14 8.26 17.19
N VAL A 202 3.57 7.06 17.06
CA VAL A 202 4.26 5.79 17.34
C VAL A 202 5.41 5.57 16.37
N GLU A 203 5.17 5.76 15.07
CA GLU A 203 6.18 5.64 14.02
C GLU A 203 7.37 6.55 14.28
N LYS A 204 7.14 7.84 14.51
CA LYS A 204 8.20 8.79 14.81
C LYS A 204 8.97 8.46 16.09
N HIS A 205 8.27 8.02 17.14
CA HIS A 205 8.92 7.60 18.38
C HIS A 205 9.85 6.42 18.13
N LEU A 206 9.37 5.37 17.46
CA LEU A 206 10.17 4.19 17.18
C LEU A 206 11.34 4.47 16.24
N LEU A 207 11.14 5.27 15.19
CA LEU A 207 12.22 5.68 14.29
C LEU A 207 13.28 6.53 15.01
N ARG A 208 12.90 7.34 16.01
CA ARG A 208 13.86 8.05 16.85
C ARG A 208 14.65 7.09 17.73
N GLU A 209 13.99 6.14 18.41
CA GLU A 209 14.67 5.12 19.22
C GLU A 209 15.62 4.23 18.39
N GLN A 210 15.31 4.03 17.11
CA GLN A 210 16.17 3.34 16.13
C GLN A 210 17.31 4.23 15.58
N GLY A 211 17.37 5.51 15.96
CA GLY A 211 18.37 6.45 15.48
C GLY A 211 18.18 6.92 14.04
N VAL A 212 16.98 6.73 13.45
CA VAL A 212 16.64 7.19 12.11
C VAL A 212 16.22 8.66 12.11
N LEU A 213 15.50 9.09 13.14
CA LEU A 213 15.09 10.49 13.34
C LEU A 213 15.80 11.09 14.56
N GLU A 214 16.15 12.38 14.47
CA GLU A 214 16.72 13.12 15.59
C GLU A 214 15.65 13.68 16.54
N SER A 215 14.45 13.95 16.01
CA SER A 215 13.31 14.51 16.74
C SER A 215 11.99 13.85 16.34
N THR A 216 10.97 13.98 17.19
CA THR A 216 9.60 13.50 16.96
C THR A 216 8.62 14.63 16.73
#